data_e55fa00455364d9cb53352b2a6119533
#
_entry.id   e55fa00455364d9cb53352b2a6119533
#
_cell.length_a   1.000
_cell.length_b   1.000
_cell.length_c   1.000
_cell.angle_alpha   90.00
_cell.angle_beta   90.00
_cell.angle_gamma   90.00
#
_symmetry.space_group_name_H-M   'P 1'
#
loop_
_entity.id
_entity.type
_entity.pdbx_description
1 polymer ?
#
loop_
_entity_poly.entity_id
_entity_poly.type
_entity_poly.pdbx_seq_one_letter_code
_entity_poly.pdbx_strand_id
1 'polypeptide(L)'
;MAKRGMFGAALGLLLTMTLGTASAAAYAGHGFSLEVPEDWIPDTQVESIAYGWTNPEVTQEVTVSIADNDDFLNLYDLKEDDLPDIEELVASQYAQRLAESYQAQGYECTVRLEDTGVTTAEWSDGQPAVLIDCRFAVTWAENGGEFPVYLHMGIQTSPSHSFVVAYMANDAADMDALMDSGIMESFRVTEETYSGPSSPLTSYADVIFSAAGTVLCALTAWFGLRALMERKKEKKQTDIQAGPGGRL
;
A
#
# COMPACT_ATOMS: atom_id res chain seq x y z
N MET A 1 18.99 -22.09 -72.39
CA MET A 1 19.73 -21.28 -71.43
C MET A 1 18.79 -21.02 -70.23
N ALA A 2 18.98 -21.73 -69.17
CA ALA A 2 18.13 -21.68 -67.98
C ALA A 2 18.71 -20.72 -66.95
N LYS A 3 17.93 -19.73 -66.49
CA LYS A 3 18.27 -18.90 -65.36
C LYS A 3 17.52 -19.45 -64.11
N ARG A 4 18.28 -20.01 -63.21
CA ARG A 4 17.80 -20.40 -61.88
C ARG A 4 17.67 -19.15 -60.96
N GLY A 5 16.46 -18.85 -60.60
CA GLY A 5 16.19 -17.89 -59.54
C GLY A 5 16.30 -18.55 -58.17
N MET A 6 17.13 -17.99 -57.31
CA MET A 6 17.33 -18.41 -55.93
C MET A 6 16.26 -17.76 -55.06
N PHE A 7 15.34 -18.55 -54.50
CA PHE A 7 14.42 -18.11 -53.46
C PHE A 7 15.15 -18.09 -52.11
N GLY A 8 15.39 -16.90 -51.60
CA GLY A 8 15.84 -16.70 -50.23
C GLY A 8 14.67 -16.80 -49.26
N ALA A 9 14.64 -17.85 -48.46
CA ALA A 9 13.70 -17.99 -47.35
C ALA A 9 14.16 -17.07 -46.21
N ALA A 10 13.46 -15.97 -45.99
CA ALA A 10 13.57 -15.17 -44.79
C ALA A 10 12.87 -15.92 -43.66
N LEU A 11 13.65 -16.55 -42.78
CA LEU A 11 13.17 -17.14 -41.54
C LEU A 11 12.91 -15.99 -40.57
N GLY A 12 11.66 -15.52 -40.50
CA GLY A 12 11.20 -14.59 -39.46
C GLY A 12 11.18 -15.30 -38.12
N LEU A 13 12.16 -14.98 -37.28
CA LEU A 13 12.15 -15.35 -35.89
C LEU A 13 11.05 -14.52 -35.21
N LEU A 14 9.84 -15.10 -35.04
CA LEU A 14 8.84 -14.58 -34.12
C LEU A 14 9.38 -14.84 -32.71
N LEU A 15 10.01 -13.82 -32.11
CA LEU A 15 10.16 -13.76 -30.67
C LEU A 15 8.74 -13.57 -30.10
N THR A 16 8.08 -14.65 -29.77
CA THR A 16 6.97 -14.62 -28.81
C THR A 16 7.58 -14.28 -27.47
N MET A 17 7.58 -13.00 -27.13
CA MET A 17 7.67 -12.62 -25.72
C MET A 17 6.41 -13.20 -25.06
N THR A 18 6.57 -14.34 -24.42
CA THR A 18 5.65 -14.76 -23.38
C THR A 18 5.81 -13.73 -22.28
N LEU A 19 4.94 -12.73 -22.25
CA LEU A 19 4.64 -12.00 -21.05
C LEU A 19 4.23 -13.09 -20.04
N GLY A 20 5.15 -13.45 -19.17
CA GLY A 20 4.83 -14.29 -18.03
C GLY A 20 3.71 -13.56 -17.27
N THR A 21 2.49 -14.06 -17.38
CA THR A 21 1.43 -13.68 -16.46
C THR A 21 1.95 -14.09 -15.11
N ALA A 22 2.31 -13.11 -14.26
CA ALA A 22 2.61 -13.39 -12.86
C ALA A 22 1.39 -14.16 -12.34
N SER A 23 1.62 -15.36 -11.83
CA SER A 23 0.55 -16.13 -11.19
C SER A 23 0.16 -15.37 -9.94
N ALA A 24 -1.13 -15.13 -9.73
CA ALA A 24 -1.64 -14.47 -8.55
C ALA A 24 -2.18 -15.52 -7.58
N ALA A 25 -1.82 -15.39 -6.31
CA ALA A 25 -2.41 -16.16 -5.23
C ALA A 25 -3.64 -15.44 -4.71
N ALA A 26 -4.78 -16.11 -4.73
CA ALA A 26 -6.00 -15.58 -4.13
C ALA A 26 -5.97 -15.79 -2.62
N TYR A 27 -6.05 -14.70 -1.86
CA TYR A 27 -6.34 -14.71 -0.44
C TYR A 27 -7.84 -14.53 -0.22
N ALA A 28 -8.45 -15.34 0.65
CA ALA A 28 -9.84 -15.18 1.05
C ALA A 28 -9.99 -15.51 2.54
N GLY A 29 -10.60 -14.62 3.30
CA GLY A 29 -10.85 -14.77 4.73
C GLY A 29 -11.22 -13.45 5.38
N HIS A 30 -11.72 -13.51 6.60
CA HIS A 30 -12.02 -12.33 7.42
C HIS A 30 -12.90 -11.27 6.73
N GLY A 31 -13.85 -11.70 5.90
CA GLY A 31 -14.81 -10.80 5.27
C GLY A 31 -14.34 -10.15 3.95
N PHE A 32 -13.15 -10.51 3.44
CA PHE A 32 -12.65 -10.02 2.16
C PHE A 32 -11.93 -11.07 1.33
N SER A 33 -11.67 -10.77 0.06
CA SER A 33 -10.74 -11.49 -0.81
C SER A 33 -9.87 -10.51 -1.58
N LEU A 34 -8.64 -10.94 -1.91
CA LEU A 34 -7.64 -10.16 -2.62
C LEU A 34 -6.74 -11.09 -3.43
N GLU A 35 -6.35 -10.69 -4.64
CA GLU A 35 -5.36 -11.40 -5.45
C GLU A 35 -4.01 -10.70 -5.34
N VAL A 36 -2.98 -11.41 -4.89
CA VAL A 36 -1.62 -10.91 -4.71
C VAL A 36 -0.66 -11.78 -5.52
N PRO A 37 0.42 -11.25 -6.13
CA PRO A 37 1.41 -12.06 -6.83
C PRO A 37 1.95 -13.20 -5.96
N GLU A 38 2.13 -14.39 -6.54
CA GLU A 38 2.53 -15.61 -5.78
C GLU A 38 3.90 -15.51 -5.11
N ASP A 39 4.78 -14.65 -5.61
CA ASP A 39 6.12 -14.42 -5.09
C ASP A 39 6.16 -13.39 -3.95
N TRP A 40 5.04 -12.73 -3.63
CA TRP A 40 4.97 -11.80 -2.52
C TRP A 40 4.98 -12.53 -1.18
N ILE A 41 5.67 -11.93 -0.24
CA ILE A 41 5.90 -12.49 1.10
C ILE A 41 4.81 -11.98 2.04
N PRO A 42 3.96 -12.88 2.61
CA PRO A 42 2.99 -12.45 3.60
C PRO A 42 3.69 -11.92 4.86
N ASP A 43 3.25 -10.76 5.34
CA ASP A 43 3.67 -10.24 6.63
C ASP A 43 2.81 -10.85 7.73
N THR A 44 3.44 -11.68 8.56
CA THR A 44 2.81 -12.37 9.69
C THR A 44 2.98 -11.63 11.02
N GLN A 45 3.67 -10.49 11.01
CA GLN A 45 4.01 -9.77 12.25
C GLN A 45 2.97 -8.73 12.64
N VAL A 46 2.02 -8.44 11.78
CA VAL A 46 0.94 -7.50 12.09
C VAL A 46 -0.16 -8.26 12.84
N GLU A 47 -0.13 -8.18 14.17
CA GLU A 47 -1.14 -8.82 15.01
C GLU A 47 -2.53 -8.22 14.80
N SER A 48 -3.48 -9.09 14.50
CA SER A 48 -4.94 -9.00 14.72
C SER A 48 -5.78 -8.02 13.88
N ILE A 49 -5.26 -6.98 13.24
CA ILE A 49 -6.07 -5.95 12.56
C ILE A 49 -5.69 -5.73 11.09
N ALA A 50 -4.52 -6.20 10.66
CA ALA A 50 -4.03 -5.99 9.31
C ALA A 50 -3.41 -7.26 8.73
N TYR A 51 -3.61 -7.43 7.45
CA TYR A 51 -2.98 -8.46 6.62
C TYR A 51 -2.05 -7.73 5.67
N GLY A 52 -0.81 -8.18 5.53
CA GLY A 52 0.20 -7.52 4.71
C GLY A 52 0.91 -8.47 3.77
N TRP A 53 1.35 -7.96 2.65
CA TRP A 53 2.20 -8.64 1.68
C TRP A 53 3.23 -7.66 1.14
N THR A 54 4.47 -8.13 1.05
CA THR A 54 5.59 -7.33 0.57
C THR A 54 6.20 -7.99 -0.66
N ASN A 55 6.59 -7.21 -1.66
CA ASN A 55 7.30 -7.75 -2.81
C ASN A 55 8.69 -8.28 -2.41
N PRO A 56 9.32 -9.19 -3.21
CA PRO A 56 10.62 -9.78 -2.88
C PRO A 56 11.76 -8.77 -2.69
N GLU A 57 11.71 -7.64 -3.38
CA GLU A 57 12.68 -6.55 -3.28
C GLU A 57 12.47 -5.69 -2.03
N VAL A 58 11.33 -5.86 -1.34
CA VAL A 58 10.96 -5.11 -0.13
C VAL A 58 10.86 -3.59 -0.41
N THR A 59 10.36 -3.22 -1.58
CA THR A 59 10.15 -1.81 -2.00
C THR A 59 8.68 -1.43 -2.08
N GLN A 60 7.80 -2.42 -2.12
CA GLN A 60 6.35 -2.29 -2.26
C GLN A 60 5.65 -3.13 -1.20
N GLU A 61 4.56 -2.61 -0.69
CA GLU A 61 3.70 -3.31 0.26
C GLU A 61 2.23 -3.08 -0.06
N VAL A 62 1.44 -4.12 0.20
CA VAL A 62 -0.02 -4.06 0.21
C VAL A 62 -0.51 -4.53 1.57
N THR A 63 -1.41 -3.77 2.17
CA THR A 63 -2.04 -4.16 3.44
C THR A 63 -3.56 -4.09 3.35
N VAL A 64 -4.23 -4.91 4.14
CA VAL A 64 -5.68 -4.83 4.38
C VAL A 64 -5.90 -4.73 5.87
N SER A 65 -6.49 -3.64 6.31
CA SER A 65 -6.94 -3.45 7.69
C SER A 65 -8.44 -3.56 7.77
N ILE A 66 -8.92 -4.10 8.89
CA ILE A 66 -10.33 -4.28 9.19
C ILE A 66 -10.61 -3.65 10.53
N ALA A 67 -11.63 -2.82 10.61
CA ALA A 67 -12.14 -2.25 11.84
C ALA A 67 -13.64 -2.49 11.94
N ASP A 68 -14.18 -2.59 13.17
CA ASP A 68 -15.61 -2.65 13.38
C ASP A 68 -16.27 -1.37 12.85
N ASN A 69 -17.44 -1.50 12.22
CA ASN A 69 -18.21 -0.37 11.71
C ASN A 69 -19.31 0.02 12.72
N ASP A 70 -18.91 0.30 13.96
CA ASP A 70 -19.80 0.63 15.07
C ASP A 70 -20.61 1.91 14.81
N ASP A 71 -20.08 2.81 13.98
CA ASP A 71 -20.71 4.07 13.62
C ASP A 71 -21.62 3.95 12.39
N PHE A 72 -21.81 2.76 11.86
CA PHE A 72 -22.65 2.47 10.71
C PHE A 72 -22.32 3.31 9.46
N LEU A 73 -21.03 3.57 9.23
CA LEU A 73 -20.56 4.27 8.05
C LEU A 73 -21.05 3.57 6.77
N ASN A 74 -21.81 4.28 5.95
CA ASN A 74 -22.28 3.82 4.65
C ASN A 74 -21.81 4.79 3.56
N LEU A 75 -20.89 4.37 2.73
CA LEU A 75 -20.28 5.23 1.71
C LEU A 75 -21.26 5.65 0.59
N TYR A 76 -22.40 5.00 0.45
CA TYR A 76 -23.46 5.50 -0.45
C TYR A 76 -24.04 6.85 -0.02
N ASP A 77 -23.91 7.20 1.26
CA ASP A 77 -24.40 8.48 1.80
C ASP A 77 -23.38 9.61 1.70
N LEU A 78 -22.11 9.28 1.40
CA LEU A 78 -21.01 10.24 1.26
C LEU A 78 -21.24 11.13 0.01
N LYS A 79 -21.01 12.42 0.17
CA LYS A 79 -21.17 13.41 -0.90
C LYS A 79 -19.83 14.05 -1.22
N GLU A 80 -19.70 14.59 -2.41
CA GLU A 80 -18.53 15.36 -2.81
C GLU A 80 -18.24 16.54 -1.85
N ASP A 81 -19.27 17.14 -1.27
CA ASP A 81 -19.15 18.24 -0.31
C ASP A 81 -18.52 17.80 1.04
N ASP A 82 -18.49 16.51 1.34
CA ASP A 82 -17.88 15.96 2.56
C ASP A 82 -16.35 15.69 2.39
N LEU A 83 -15.86 15.59 1.15
CA LEU A 83 -14.47 15.26 0.86
C LEU A 83 -13.45 16.28 1.37
N PRO A 84 -13.68 17.60 1.27
CA PRO A 84 -12.76 18.61 1.81
C PRO A 84 -12.51 18.48 3.31
N ASP A 85 -13.54 18.11 4.09
CA ASP A 85 -13.39 17.92 5.55
C ASP A 85 -12.52 16.71 5.86
N ILE A 86 -12.63 15.62 5.06
CA ILE A 86 -11.79 14.43 5.17
C ILE A 86 -10.34 14.78 4.80
N GLU A 87 -10.14 15.50 3.70
CA GLU A 87 -8.81 15.92 3.24
C GLU A 87 -8.11 16.84 4.26
N GLU A 88 -8.83 17.80 4.87
CA GLU A 88 -8.30 18.68 5.92
C GLU A 88 -7.85 17.85 7.14
N LEU A 89 -8.64 16.86 7.54
CA LEU A 89 -8.33 15.99 8.67
C LEU A 89 -7.08 15.12 8.37
N VAL A 90 -6.99 14.55 7.18
CA VAL A 90 -5.81 13.82 6.70
C VAL A 90 -4.59 14.74 6.70
N ALA A 91 -4.70 15.93 6.10
CA ALA A 91 -3.61 16.90 6.02
C ALA A 91 -3.12 17.36 7.40
N SER A 92 -4.01 17.52 8.36
CA SER A 92 -3.66 18.02 9.69
C SER A 92 -3.06 16.97 10.63
N GLN A 93 -3.35 15.67 10.43
CA GLN A 93 -3.04 14.66 11.45
C GLN A 93 -2.16 13.50 10.98
N TYR A 94 -2.17 13.14 9.68
CA TYR A 94 -1.49 11.93 9.24
C TYR A 94 0.03 12.01 9.41
N ALA A 95 0.65 13.15 9.10
CA ALA A 95 2.09 13.32 9.29
C ALA A 95 2.50 13.15 10.76
N GLN A 96 1.70 13.67 11.70
CA GLN A 96 1.94 13.51 13.13
C GLN A 96 1.77 12.05 13.55
N ARG A 97 0.70 11.37 13.15
CA ARG A 97 0.48 9.95 13.48
C ARG A 97 1.59 9.05 12.94
N LEU A 98 2.04 9.32 11.73
CA LEU A 98 3.16 8.59 11.14
C LEU A 98 4.46 8.81 11.94
N ALA A 99 4.75 10.06 12.35
CA ALA A 99 5.90 10.37 13.19
C ALA A 99 5.81 9.68 14.57
N GLU A 100 4.66 9.74 15.23
CA GLU A 100 4.42 9.11 16.53
C GLU A 100 4.62 7.59 16.47
N SER A 101 4.19 6.96 15.38
CA SER A 101 4.34 5.54 15.18
C SER A 101 5.81 5.14 14.95
N TYR A 102 6.60 5.92 14.20
CA TYR A 102 8.05 5.72 14.12
C TYR A 102 8.72 5.87 15.48
N GLN A 103 8.33 6.89 16.26
CA GLN A 103 8.87 7.12 17.61
C GLN A 103 8.55 5.96 18.56
N ALA A 104 7.33 5.41 18.49
CA ALA A 104 6.93 4.25 19.30
C ALA A 104 7.81 3.02 19.04
N GLN A 105 8.40 2.92 17.84
CA GLN A 105 9.34 1.87 17.46
C GLN A 105 10.81 2.22 17.77
N GLY A 106 11.06 3.38 18.38
CA GLY A 106 12.39 3.83 18.75
C GLY A 106 13.16 4.55 17.65
N TYR A 107 12.47 5.03 16.61
CA TYR A 107 13.07 5.83 15.54
C TYR A 107 12.82 7.31 15.76
N GLU A 108 13.89 8.10 15.75
CA GLU A 108 13.80 9.56 15.78
C GLU A 108 13.76 10.09 14.34
N CYS A 109 12.59 10.57 13.93
CA CYS A 109 12.39 11.19 12.62
C CYS A 109 11.39 12.35 12.70
N THR A 110 11.40 13.17 11.66
CA THR A 110 10.33 14.12 11.37
C THR A 110 9.63 13.69 10.11
N VAL A 111 8.30 13.85 10.09
CA VAL A 111 7.46 13.54 8.93
C VAL A 111 6.75 14.80 8.50
N ARG A 112 6.78 15.07 7.21
CA ARG A 112 6.08 16.18 6.59
C ARG A 112 5.20 15.63 5.47
N LEU A 113 3.92 15.95 5.50
CA LEU A 113 3.03 15.71 4.36
C LEU A 113 3.37 16.71 3.26
N GLU A 114 3.62 16.22 2.05
CA GLU A 114 3.95 17.03 0.88
C GLU A 114 2.75 17.24 -0.03
N ASP A 115 1.91 16.21 -0.15
CA ASP A 115 0.74 16.20 -1.01
C ASP A 115 -0.31 15.24 -0.45
N THR A 116 -1.59 15.56 -0.66
CA THR A 116 -2.72 14.71 -0.32
C THR A 116 -3.88 14.96 -1.27
N GLY A 117 -4.71 13.95 -1.46
CA GLY A 117 -5.95 14.04 -2.21
C GLY A 117 -6.96 13.02 -1.70
N VAL A 118 -8.22 13.39 -1.69
CA VAL A 118 -9.34 12.52 -1.33
C VAL A 118 -10.36 12.53 -2.45
N THR A 119 -10.73 11.34 -2.93
CA THR A 119 -11.70 11.18 -4.01
C THR A 119 -12.65 10.04 -3.71
N THR A 120 -13.79 10.01 -4.40
CA THR A 120 -14.67 8.84 -4.41
C THR A 120 -14.44 8.01 -5.65
N ALA A 121 -14.64 6.71 -5.53
CA ALA A 121 -14.59 5.77 -6.64
C ALA A 121 -15.75 4.77 -6.53
N GLU A 122 -16.01 4.10 -7.63
CA GLU A 122 -16.83 2.90 -7.66
C GLU A 122 -15.89 1.71 -7.85
N TRP A 123 -15.92 0.77 -6.92
CA TRP A 123 -15.08 -0.43 -7.01
C TRP A 123 -15.64 -1.37 -8.08
N SER A 124 -14.85 -2.34 -8.53
CA SER A 124 -15.21 -3.23 -9.64
C SER A 124 -16.43 -4.12 -9.35
N ASP A 125 -16.88 -4.24 -8.10
CA ASP A 125 -18.14 -4.88 -7.69
C ASP A 125 -19.33 -3.91 -7.62
N GLY A 126 -19.13 -2.64 -8.01
CA GLY A 126 -20.15 -1.60 -7.97
C GLY A 126 -20.38 -0.97 -6.59
N GLN A 127 -19.55 -1.29 -5.60
CA GLN A 127 -19.63 -0.69 -4.28
C GLN A 127 -18.86 0.65 -4.25
N PRO A 128 -19.37 1.67 -3.53
CA PRO A 128 -18.66 2.92 -3.37
C PRO A 128 -17.40 2.74 -2.52
N ALA A 129 -16.38 3.52 -2.84
CA ALA A 129 -15.13 3.58 -2.10
C ALA A 129 -14.66 5.03 -1.95
N VAL A 130 -13.86 5.28 -0.91
CA VAL A 130 -13.09 6.52 -0.76
C VAL A 130 -11.63 6.18 -1.03
N LEU A 131 -11.00 6.97 -1.90
CA LEU A 131 -9.57 6.88 -2.18
C LEU A 131 -8.86 8.04 -1.51
N ILE A 132 -7.75 7.74 -0.83
CA ILE A 132 -6.90 8.72 -0.17
C ILE A 132 -5.47 8.52 -0.67
N ASP A 133 -4.92 9.57 -1.25
CA ASP A 133 -3.53 9.64 -1.67
C ASP A 133 -2.74 10.51 -0.71
N CYS A 134 -1.54 10.06 -0.31
CA CYS A 134 -0.64 10.85 0.51
C CYS A 134 0.81 10.67 0.03
N ARG A 135 1.54 11.77 0.04
CA ARG A 135 2.98 11.77 -0.13
C ARG A 135 3.64 12.42 1.06
N PHE A 136 4.55 11.71 1.70
CA PHE A 136 5.30 12.19 2.84
C PHE A 136 6.78 12.30 2.53
N ALA A 137 7.45 13.27 3.16
CA ALA A 137 8.90 13.32 3.31
C ALA A 137 9.25 12.95 4.75
N VAL A 138 10.04 11.89 4.91
CA VAL A 138 10.52 11.41 6.21
C VAL A 138 11.99 11.72 6.34
N THR A 139 12.40 12.48 7.38
CA THR A 139 13.78 12.85 7.64
C THR A 139 14.27 12.18 8.92
N TRP A 140 15.32 11.36 8.82
CA TRP A 140 15.93 10.71 9.99
C TRP A 140 16.80 11.68 10.80
N ALA A 141 16.62 11.68 12.12
CA ALA A 141 17.40 12.56 13.00
C ALA A 141 18.90 12.20 13.04
N GLU A 142 19.24 10.91 12.92
CA GLU A 142 20.64 10.44 13.05
C GLU A 142 21.58 10.94 11.96
N ASN A 143 21.09 11.07 10.71
CA ASN A 143 21.95 11.39 9.56
C ASN A 143 21.40 12.50 8.67
N GLY A 144 20.19 13.02 8.98
CA GLY A 144 19.53 14.02 8.15
C GLY A 144 19.10 13.52 6.75
N GLY A 145 19.18 12.21 6.53
CA GLY A 145 18.72 11.61 5.27
C GLY A 145 17.20 11.73 5.13
N GLU A 146 16.75 12.21 3.98
CA GLU A 146 15.32 12.32 3.63
C GLU A 146 14.96 11.27 2.59
N PHE A 147 13.78 10.66 2.73
CA PHE A 147 13.22 9.75 1.74
C PHE A 147 11.71 9.97 1.63
N PRO A 148 11.14 9.77 0.43
CA PRO A 148 9.70 9.86 0.25
C PRO A 148 9.00 8.58 0.74
N VAL A 149 7.75 8.74 1.15
CA VAL A 149 6.80 7.66 1.37
C VAL A 149 5.53 7.98 0.60
N TYR A 150 5.15 7.10 -0.28
CA TYR A 150 3.91 7.18 -1.03
C TYR A 150 2.91 6.21 -0.42
N LEU A 151 1.69 6.68 -0.23
CA LEU A 151 0.58 5.92 0.32
C LEU A 151 -0.65 6.15 -0.54
N HIS A 152 -1.27 5.08 -1.02
CA HIS A 152 -2.57 5.09 -1.68
C HIS A 152 -3.49 4.14 -0.95
N MET A 153 -4.64 4.61 -0.50
CA MET A 153 -5.59 3.83 0.29
C MET A 153 -6.96 3.84 -0.36
N GLY A 154 -7.62 2.68 -0.37
CA GLY A 154 -9.02 2.54 -0.72
C GLY A 154 -9.82 2.05 0.48
N ILE A 155 -10.92 2.72 0.79
CA ILE A 155 -11.79 2.40 1.92
C ILE A 155 -13.12 1.90 1.39
N GLN A 156 -13.55 0.73 1.84
CA GLN A 156 -14.86 0.15 1.62
C GLN A 156 -15.52 -0.18 2.95
N THR A 157 -16.86 -0.26 2.97
CA THR A 157 -17.61 -0.57 4.18
C THR A 157 -18.65 -1.65 3.94
N SER A 158 -18.86 -2.45 4.98
CA SER A 158 -20.03 -3.32 5.15
C SER A 158 -20.83 -2.84 6.37
N PRO A 159 -22.02 -3.41 6.64
CA PRO A 159 -22.73 -3.12 7.87
C PRO A 159 -21.96 -3.44 9.16
N SER A 160 -21.01 -4.37 9.09
CA SER A 160 -20.25 -4.83 10.27
C SER A 160 -18.85 -4.27 10.35
N HIS A 161 -18.19 -4.01 9.19
CA HIS A 161 -16.78 -3.65 9.16
C HIS A 161 -16.47 -2.54 8.16
N SER A 162 -15.41 -1.81 8.45
CA SER A 162 -14.71 -0.93 7.52
C SER A 162 -13.42 -1.61 7.08
N PHE A 163 -13.18 -1.67 5.78
CA PHE A 163 -12.00 -2.26 5.16
C PHE A 163 -11.15 -1.17 4.55
N VAL A 164 -9.86 -1.21 4.82
CA VAL A 164 -8.90 -0.30 4.20
C VAL A 164 -7.84 -1.13 3.50
N VAL A 165 -7.79 -1.03 2.18
CA VAL A 165 -6.69 -1.57 1.37
C VAL A 165 -5.70 -0.46 1.14
N ALA A 166 -4.43 -0.69 1.44
CA ALA A 166 -3.42 0.34 1.26
C ALA A 166 -2.22 -0.18 0.48
N TYR A 167 -1.75 0.64 -0.44
CA TYR A 167 -0.48 0.52 -1.12
C TYR A 167 0.54 1.44 -0.49
N MET A 168 1.77 0.96 -0.39
CA MET A 168 2.87 1.77 0.07
C MET A 168 4.13 1.50 -0.73
N ALA A 169 4.84 2.58 -1.07
CA ALA A 169 6.11 2.52 -1.77
C ALA A 169 7.05 3.65 -1.31
N ASN A 170 8.37 3.46 -1.56
CA ASN A 170 9.40 4.43 -1.20
C ASN A 170 9.82 5.32 -2.38
N ASP A 171 9.32 5.06 -3.58
CA ASP A 171 9.51 5.92 -4.73
C ASP A 171 8.27 5.92 -5.64
N ALA A 172 8.21 6.87 -6.56
CA ALA A 172 7.07 7.05 -7.44
C ALA A 172 6.91 5.90 -8.43
N ALA A 173 8.00 5.33 -8.94
CA ALA A 173 7.94 4.26 -9.94
C ALA A 173 7.41 2.96 -9.33
N ASP A 174 7.78 2.66 -8.07
CA ASP A 174 7.23 1.54 -7.32
C ASP A 174 5.74 1.75 -7.01
N MET A 175 5.31 2.98 -6.70
CA MET A 175 3.88 3.29 -6.51
C MET A 175 3.11 3.16 -7.82
N ASP A 176 3.63 3.69 -8.94
CA ASP A 176 3.01 3.54 -10.26
C ASP A 176 2.85 2.06 -10.63
N ALA A 177 3.88 1.23 -10.35
CA ALA A 177 3.81 -0.21 -10.58
C ALA A 177 2.76 -0.92 -9.70
N LEU A 178 2.57 -0.47 -8.46
CA LEU A 178 1.48 -0.94 -7.59
C LEU A 178 0.11 -0.56 -8.15
N MET A 179 -0.07 0.68 -8.57
CA MET A 179 -1.32 1.15 -9.15
C MET A 179 -1.68 0.37 -10.43
N ASP A 180 -0.69 0.01 -11.24
CA ASP A 180 -0.88 -0.79 -12.47
C ASP A 180 -1.02 -2.30 -12.20
N SER A 181 -0.79 -2.77 -10.97
CA SER A 181 -0.76 -4.20 -10.64
C SER A 181 -2.12 -4.91 -10.70
N GLY A 182 -3.21 -4.17 -10.56
CA GLY A 182 -4.56 -4.72 -10.47
C GLY A 182 -4.90 -5.37 -9.12
N ILE A 183 -4.00 -5.31 -8.12
CA ILE A 183 -4.23 -5.93 -6.81
C ILE A 183 -5.44 -5.26 -6.12
N MET A 184 -5.47 -3.92 -6.07
CA MET A 184 -6.57 -3.19 -5.43
C MET A 184 -7.90 -3.41 -6.16
N GLU A 185 -7.88 -3.52 -7.48
CA GLU A 185 -9.05 -3.84 -8.31
C GLU A 185 -9.57 -5.26 -8.09
N SER A 186 -8.72 -6.16 -7.58
CA SER A 186 -9.12 -7.53 -7.23
C SER A 186 -9.78 -7.64 -5.85
N PHE A 187 -9.63 -6.60 -5.01
CA PHE A 187 -10.21 -6.59 -3.66
C PHE A 187 -11.73 -6.68 -3.73
N ARG A 188 -12.30 -7.50 -2.85
CA ARG A 188 -13.76 -7.68 -2.71
C ARG A 188 -14.10 -7.89 -1.25
N VAL A 189 -15.12 -7.19 -0.78
CA VAL A 189 -15.79 -7.51 0.46
C VAL A 189 -16.66 -8.75 0.22
N THR A 190 -16.50 -9.79 1.05
CA THR A 190 -17.22 -11.08 0.91
C THR A 190 -18.35 -11.25 1.92
N GLU A 191 -18.49 -10.33 2.85
CA GLU A 191 -19.65 -10.24 3.74
C GLU A 191 -20.79 -9.44 3.10
N GLU A 192 -21.92 -9.34 3.81
CA GLU A 192 -23.06 -8.56 3.36
C GLU A 192 -22.66 -7.10 3.19
N THR A 193 -22.96 -6.53 2.01
CA THR A 193 -22.69 -5.12 1.69
C THR A 193 -23.95 -4.28 1.78
N TYR A 194 -23.80 -2.96 1.85
CA TYR A 194 -24.94 -2.06 1.79
C TYR A 194 -25.64 -2.15 0.43
N SER A 195 -26.98 -2.06 0.44
CA SER A 195 -27.80 -2.07 -0.77
C SER A 195 -28.19 -0.68 -1.28
N GLY A 196 -27.62 0.37 -0.69
CA GLY A 196 -27.89 1.76 -1.04
C GLY A 196 -27.88 2.70 0.17
N PRO A 197 -28.27 3.98 -0.02
CA PRO A 197 -28.24 5.00 1.03
C PRO A 197 -29.04 4.63 2.26
N SER A 198 -28.51 5.00 3.43
CA SER A 198 -29.22 5.00 4.71
C SER A 198 -29.17 6.42 5.30
N SER A 199 -29.90 6.70 6.36
CA SER A 199 -29.79 8.02 7.00
C SER A 199 -28.48 8.08 7.81
N PRO A 200 -27.54 8.96 7.47
CA PRO A 200 -26.27 9.03 8.17
C PRO A 200 -26.48 9.57 9.58
N LEU A 201 -25.85 8.91 10.55
CA LEU A 201 -25.87 9.32 11.97
C LEU A 201 -24.55 9.95 12.42
N THR A 202 -23.50 9.93 11.58
CA THR A 202 -22.12 10.18 12.00
C THR A 202 -21.39 11.13 11.04
N SER A 203 -20.37 11.83 11.56
CA SER A 203 -19.40 12.55 10.74
C SER A 203 -18.51 11.57 9.97
N TYR A 204 -18.59 11.58 8.66
CA TYR A 204 -17.78 10.73 7.78
C TYR A 204 -16.29 10.94 7.99
N ALA A 205 -15.87 12.20 8.20
CA ALA A 205 -14.47 12.55 8.36
C ALA A 205 -13.82 11.79 9.52
N ASP A 206 -14.47 11.75 10.69
CA ASP A 206 -13.92 11.10 11.88
C ASP A 206 -13.80 9.58 11.71
N VAL A 207 -14.80 8.94 11.09
CA VAL A 207 -14.83 7.47 10.92
C VAL A 207 -13.83 7.03 9.86
N ILE A 208 -13.82 7.68 8.70
CA ILE A 208 -12.85 7.42 7.62
C ILE A 208 -11.43 7.65 8.15
N PHE A 209 -11.21 8.72 8.90
CA PHE A 209 -9.93 9.02 9.51
C PHE A 209 -9.50 7.95 10.52
N SER A 210 -10.41 7.43 11.32
CA SER A 210 -10.13 6.36 12.30
C SER A 210 -9.76 5.06 11.59
N ALA A 211 -10.50 4.66 10.56
CA ALA A 211 -10.20 3.48 9.76
C ALA A 211 -8.82 3.58 9.08
N ALA A 212 -8.55 4.69 8.40
CA ALA A 212 -7.26 4.92 7.75
C ALA A 212 -6.10 5.07 8.76
N GLY A 213 -6.35 5.60 9.95
CA GLY A 213 -5.34 5.71 11.02
C GLY A 213 -4.83 4.35 11.52
N THR A 214 -5.67 3.32 11.46
CA THR A 214 -5.27 1.94 11.80
C THR A 214 -4.22 1.41 10.81
N VAL A 215 -4.39 1.71 9.53
CA VAL A 215 -3.42 1.36 8.47
C VAL A 215 -2.07 2.03 8.71
N LEU A 216 -2.06 3.33 9.04
CA LEU A 216 -0.82 4.05 9.35
C LEU A 216 -0.02 3.39 10.48
N CYS A 217 -0.68 2.86 11.51
CA CYS A 217 -0.03 2.14 12.59
C CYS A 217 0.58 0.82 12.12
N ALA A 218 -0.10 0.08 11.24
CA ALA A 218 0.41 -1.16 10.66
C ALA A 218 1.63 -0.92 9.75
N LEU A 219 1.55 0.08 8.88
CA LEU A 219 2.61 0.46 7.95
C LEU A 219 3.91 0.87 8.65
N THR A 220 3.82 1.52 9.81
CA THR A 220 5.00 1.96 10.54
C THR A 220 5.76 0.83 11.22
N ALA A 221 5.09 -0.26 11.59
CA ALA A 221 5.74 -1.46 12.10
C ALA A 221 6.71 -2.05 11.06
N TRP A 222 6.32 -2.01 9.79
CA TRP A 222 7.10 -2.54 8.69
C TRP A 222 8.31 -1.67 8.32
N PHE A 223 8.17 -0.35 8.21
CA PHE A 223 9.30 0.55 7.92
C PHE A 223 10.38 0.47 9.00
N GLY A 224 9.98 0.34 10.25
CA GLY A 224 10.91 0.10 11.34
C GLY A 224 11.74 -1.17 11.15
N LEU A 225 11.12 -2.27 10.70
CA LEU A 225 11.78 -3.53 10.45
C LEU A 225 12.79 -3.42 9.29
N ARG A 226 12.43 -2.72 8.22
CA ARG A 226 13.30 -2.47 7.06
C ARG A 226 14.53 -1.66 7.43
N ALA A 227 14.37 -0.55 8.14
CA ALA A 227 15.49 0.25 8.63
C ALA A 227 16.46 -0.58 9.49
N LEU A 228 15.94 -1.50 10.32
CA LEU A 228 16.75 -2.45 11.09
C LEU A 228 17.51 -3.45 10.21
N MET A 229 16.90 -3.94 9.14
CA MET A 229 17.55 -4.87 8.21
C MET A 229 18.65 -4.19 7.42
N GLU A 230 18.45 -2.97 6.96
CA GLU A 230 19.47 -2.18 6.25
C GLU A 230 20.65 -1.86 7.16
N ARG A 231 20.41 -1.41 8.40
CA ARG A 231 21.47 -1.21 9.41
C ARG A 231 22.27 -2.47 9.70
N LYS A 232 21.62 -3.65 9.74
CA LYS A 232 22.33 -4.93 9.91
C LYS A 232 23.18 -5.28 8.69
N LYS A 233 22.74 -4.94 7.47
CA LYS A 233 23.52 -5.13 6.24
C LYS A 233 24.75 -4.21 6.20
N GLU A 234 24.58 -2.93 6.53
CA GLU A 234 25.68 -1.96 6.57
C GLU A 234 26.72 -2.34 7.64
N LYS A 235 26.29 -2.69 8.85
CA LYS A 235 27.18 -3.13 9.92
C LYS A 235 27.97 -4.38 9.52
N LYS A 236 27.33 -5.32 8.84
CA LYS A 236 28.00 -6.53 8.33
C LYS A 236 29.01 -6.21 7.22
N GLN A 237 28.74 -5.24 6.35
CA GLN A 237 29.68 -4.76 5.34
C GLN A 237 30.87 -4.02 5.96
N THR A 238 30.63 -3.19 6.97
CA THR A 238 31.69 -2.46 7.70
C THR A 238 32.61 -3.43 8.45
N ASP A 239 32.05 -4.47 9.09
CA ASP A 239 32.82 -5.50 9.77
C ASP A 239 33.64 -6.36 8.81
N ILE A 240 33.16 -6.61 7.58
CA ILE A 240 33.89 -7.32 6.53
C ILE A 240 35.04 -6.45 5.98
N GLN A 241 34.86 -5.14 5.85
CA GLN A 241 35.91 -4.21 5.43
C GLN A 241 36.96 -3.96 6.52
N ALA A 242 36.60 -4.09 7.79
CA ALA A 242 37.49 -4.01 8.95
C ALA A 242 38.19 -5.33 9.27
N GLY A 243 38.18 -6.29 8.35
CA GLY A 243 38.83 -7.62 8.49
C GLY A 243 40.28 -7.57 8.92
N PRO A 244 40.85 -8.68 9.48
CA PRO A 244 42.09 -8.69 10.30
C PRO A 244 43.37 -8.47 9.48
N GLY A 245 43.53 -7.29 8.95
CA GLY A 245 44.70 -6.87 8.12
C GLY A 245 45.42 -5.65 8.66
N GLY A 246 45.69 -5.58 9.95
CA GLY A 246 46.35 -4.43 10.56
C GLY A 246 47.14 -4.73 11.82
N ARG A 247 47.99 -5.80 11.78
CA ARG A 247 49.13 -5.91 12.70
C ARG A 247 50.34 -6.39 11.89
N LEU A 248 51.13 -5.47 11.47
CA LEU A 248 52.55 -5.58 11.28
C LEU A 248 53.23 -4.60 12.22
#